data_44b13f079302e77b1588bf22720db2f3
#
_entry.id   44b13f079302e77b1588bf22720db2f3
#
_cell.length_a   1.000
_cell.length_b   1.000
_cell.length_c   1.000
_cell.angle_alpha   90.00
_cell.angle_beta   90.00
_cell.angle_gamma   90.00
#
_symmetry.space_group_name_H-M   'P 1'
#
loop_
_entity.id
_entity.type
_entity.pdbx_description
1 polymer ?
#
loop_
_entity_poly.entity_id
_entity_poly.type
_entity_poly.pdbx_seq_one_letter_code
_entity_poly.pdbx_strand_id
1 'polypeptide(L)'
;MRKSVALMITLFFLLSSIYILNVILKYYEKYSSETKPVYIGENSLIIKNTLQTFSKISDQIKTSEDLQKIFTTVPLSSKEGKFRILYTIKPLFNKIDINSFLSEQKINPYIENYIDNILYYYQIQDPIFFKDLLLDTIDKDNKEREAYSEIVLSNPYFQNGKIYNLKHFRQIINYYYKKTDDKNIFNIPWTKLIFFGNGKKHIIECNLLDKKVAQFLGLIYNNEITCKSLQNEENNKTVKNLNIIAFDENKSFWIKSEITYFIKNQKHIINIIYDIHNKKVISVESNSVY
;
A
#
# COMPACT_ATOMS: atom_id res chain seq x y z
N MET A 1 -60.07 29.80 -8.03
CA MET A 1 -59.58 28.96 -9.12
C MET A 1 -58.03 28.91 -9.27
N ARG A 2 -57.28 30.04 -9.23
CA ARG A 2 -55.81 30.02 -9.44
C ARG A 2 -55.01 29.19 -8.43
N LYS A 3 -55.41 29.12 -7.15
CA LYS A 3 -54.70 28.36 -6.12
C LYS A 3 -54.84 26.83 -6.29
N SER A 4 -55.97 26.37 -6.79
CA SER A 4 -56.23 24.94 -7.05
C SER A 4 -55.39 24.40 -8.24
N VAL A 5 -55.23 25.21 -9.28
CA VAL A 5 -54.43 24.85 -10.45
C VAL A 5 -52.91 24.77 -10.09
N ALA A 6 -52.43 25.71 -9.28
CA ALA A 6 -51.04 25.70 -8.81
C ALA A 6 -50.74 24.43 -7.96
N LEU A 7 -51.67 24.06 -7.07
CA LEU A 7 -51.56 22.86 -6.25
C LEU A 7 -51.52 21.58 -7.12
N MET A 8 -52.33 21.53 -8.18
CA MET A 8 -52.39 20.39 -9.08
C MET A 8 -51.08 20.25 -9.90
N ILE A 9 -50.51 21.35 -10.34
CA ILE A 9 -49.19 21.38 -11.05
C ILE A 9 -48.09 20.94 -10.12
N THR A 10 -48.01 21.42 -8.89
CA THR A 10 -46.94 21.00 -7.93
C THR A 10 -47.09 19.53 -7.57
N LEU A 11 -48.29 19.01 -7.41
CA LEU A 11 -48.53 17.58 -7.15
C LEU A 11 -48.08 16.73 -8.33
N PHE A 12 -48.34 17.14 -9.58
CA PHE A 12 -47.90 16.46 -10.77
C PHE A 12 -46.39 16.39 -10.88
N PHE A 13 -45.71 17.52 -10.60
CA PHE A 13 -44.23 17.54 -10.58
C PHE A 13 -43.65 16.62 -9.49
N LEU A 14 -44.21 16.60 -8.30
CA LEU A 14 -43.83 15.71 -7.20
C LEU A 14 -43.96 14.23 -7.60
N LEU A 15 -45.10 13.84 -8.15
CA LEU A 15 -45.36 12.47 -8.62
C LEU A 15 -44.42 12.07 -9.75
N SER A 16 -44.15 12.97 -10.69
CA SER A 16 -43.20 12.73 -11.78
C SER A 16 -41.80 12.56 -11.26
N SER A 17 -41.36 13.37 -10.30
CA SER A 17 -40.01 13.26 -9.68
C SER A 17 -39.88 11.96 -8.90
N ILE A 18 -40.86 11.52 -8.15
CA ILE A 18 -40.90 10.23 -7.44
C ILE A 18 -40.83 9.06 -8.44
N TYR A 19 -41.55 9.15 -9.55
CA TYR A 19 -41.51 8.13 -10.60
C TYR A 19 -40.12 8.00 -11.22
N ILE A 20 -39.49 9.12 -11.60
CA ILE A 20 -38.15 9.16 -12.16
C ILE A 20 -37.11 8.58 -11.15
N LEU A 21 -37.22 8.96 -9.88
CA LEU A 21 -36.38 8.41 -8.82
C LEU A 21 -36.51 6.88 -8.71
N ASN A 22 -37.73 6.37 -8.73
CA ASN A 22 -38.00 4.93 -8.70
C ASN A 22 -37.41 4.20 -9.92
N VAL A 23 -37.51 4.80 -11.11
CA VAL A 23 -36.91 4.24 -12.33
C VAL A 23 -35.37 4.21 -12.22
N ILE A 24 -34.75 5.29 -11.75
CA ILE A 24 -33.29 5.35 -11.52
C ILE A 24 -32.85 4.32 -10.48
N LEU A 25 -33.55 4.18 -9.37
CA LEU A 25 -33.26 3.19 -8.33
C LEU A 25 -33.38 1.76 -8.85
N LYS A 26 -34.43 1.43 -9.59
CA LYS A 26 -34.57 0.11 -10.23
C LYS A 26 -33.46 -0.16 -11.25
N TYR A 27 -33.05 0.84 -12.02
CA TYR A 27 -31.93 0.72 -12.95
C TYR A 27 -30.62 0.50 -12.21
N TYR A 28 -30.40 1.24 -11.11
CA TYR A 28 -29.22 1.08 -10.27
C TYR A 28 -29.18 -0.27 -9.57
N GLU A 29 -30.29 -0.75 -9.02
CA GLU A 29 -30.40 -2.07 -8.41
C GLU A 29 -30.15 -3.19 -9.42
N LYS A 30 -30.76 -3.11 -10.60
CA LYS A 30 -30.54 -4.07 -11.69
C LYS A 30 -29.06 -4.09 -12.13
N TYR A 31 -28.46 -2.93 -12.36
CA TYR A 31 -27.06 -2.83 -12.75
C TYR A 31 -26.11 -3.30 -11.63
N SER A 32 -26.43 -2.99 -10.38
CA SER A 32 -25.65 -3.43 -9.21
C SER A 32 -25.80 -4.92 -8.94
N SER A 33 -26.97 -5.53 -9.18
CA SER A 33 -27.18 -6.97 -8.98
C SER A 33 -26.56 -7.83 -10.09
N GLU A 34 -26.52 -7.32 -11.33
CA GLU A 34 -25.94 -8.06 -12.46
C GLU A 34 -24.40 -7.99 -12.50
N THR A 35 -23.80 -6.91 -11.99
CA THR A 35 -22.35 -6.71 -12.09
C THR A 35 -21.57 -7.12 -10.83
N LYS A 36 -22.11 -6.90 -9.63
CA LYS A 36 -21.42 -7.22 -8.38
C LYS A 36 -21.14 -8.71 -8.14
N PRO A 37 -22.07 -9.63 -8.32
CA PRO A 37 -21.84 -11.06 -8.03
C PRO A 37 -20.77 -11.68 -8.95
N VAL A 38 -20.78 -11.33 -10.24
CA VAL A 38 -19.79 -11.81 -11.21
C VAL A 38 -18.40 -11.29 -10.87
N TYR A 39 -18.30 -10.00 -10.53
CA TYR A 39 -17.03 -9.36 -10.19
C TYR A 39 -16.40 -9.91 -8.91
N ILE A 40 -17.20 -10.13 -7.85
CA ILE A 40 -16.75 -10.73 -6.60
C ILE A 40 -16.30 -12.18 -6.83
N GLY A 41 -17.03 -12.95 -7.63
CA GLY A 41 -16.70 -14.33 -7.95
C GLY A 41 -15.38 -14.45 -8.72
N GLU A 42 -15.16 -13.62 -9.74
CA GLU A 42 -13.91 -13.59 -10.53
C GLU A 42 -12.70 -13.19 -9.66
N ASN A 43 -12.83 -12.15 -8.85
CA ASN A 43 -11.77 -11.74 -7.92
C ASN A 43 -11.43 -12.86 -6.93
N SER A 44 -12.43 -13.52 -6.36
CA SER A 44 -12.22 -14.63 -5.43
C SER A 44 -11.49 -15.79 -6.08
N LEU A 45 -11.82 -16.12 -7.32
CA LEU A 45 -11.16 -17.19 -8.07
C LEU A 45 -9.70 -16.83 -8.39
N ILE A 46 -9.45 -15.61 -8.85
CA ILE A 46 -8.10 -15.11 -9.13
C ILE A 46 -7.25 -15.15 -7.85
N ILE A 47 -7.77 -14.63 -6.74
CA ILE A 47 -7.10 -14.64 -5.44
C ILE A 47 -6.81 -16.08 -5.00
N LYS A 48 -7.78 -16.98 -5.05
CA LYS A 48 -7.61 -18.39 -4.66
C LYS A 48 -6.52 -19.08 -5.47
N ASN A 49 -6.55 -18.94 -6.80
CA ASN A 49 -5.56 -19.55 -7.68
C ASN A 49 -4.16 -18.98 -7.43
N THR A 50 -4.07 -17.67 -7.19
CA THR A 50 -2.81 -17.00 -6.83
C THR A 50 -2.24 -17.55 -5.53
N LEU A 51 -3.06 -17.71 -4.50
CA LEU A 51 -2.63 -18.23 -3.20
C LEU A 51 -2.18 -19.70 -3.29
N GLN A 52 -2.88 -20.52 -4.07
CA GLN A 52 -2.45 -21.90 -4.34
C GLN A 52 -1.11 -21.96 -5.05
N THR A 53 -0.88 -21.07 -6.02
CA THR A 53 0.39 -20.96 -6.73
C THR A 53 1.51 -20.52 -5.77
N PHE A 54 1.26 -19.51 -4.94
CA PHE A 54 2.24 -19.07 -3.92
C PHE A 54 2.60 -20.17 -2.94
N SER A 55 1.62 -20.92 -2.44
CA SER A 55 1.89 -22.02 -1.54
C SER A 55 2.83 -23.07 -2.17
N LYS A 56 2.64 -23.40 -3.46
CA LYS A 56 3.53 -24.33 -4.18
C LYS A 56 4.92 -23.76 -4.42
N ILE A 57 5.01 -22.48 -4.81
CA ILE A 57 6.30 -21.80 -5.03
C ILE A 57 7.06 -21.67 -3.70
N SER A 58 6.38 -21.38 -2.61
CA SER A 58 7.01 -21.24 -1.29
C SER A 58 7.80 -22.48 -0.87
N ASP A 59 7.32 -23.68 -1.21
CA ASP A 59 8.00 -24.93 -0.91
C ASP A 59 9.33 -25.11 -1.69
N GLN A 60 9.48 -24.38 -2.79
CA GLN A 60 10.66 -24.48 -3.66
C GLN A 60 11.74 -23.46 -3.31
N ILE A 61 11.41 -22.45 -2.48
CA ILE A 61 12.34 -21.38 -2.10
C ILE A 61 13.19 -21.86 -0.92
N LYS A 62 14.48 -22.07 -1.16
CA LYS A 62 15.45 -22.50 -0.17
C LYS A 62 16.60 -21.52 0.02
N THR A 63 16.83 -20.65 -0.95
CA THR A 63 17.94 -19.70 -0.97
C THR A 63 17.50 -18.30 -1.37
N SER A 64 18.35 -17.28 -1.13
CA SER A 64 18.16 -15.92 -1.65
C SER A 64 18.07 -15.89 -3.17
N GLU A 65 18.80 -16.76 -3.87
CA GLU A 65 18.76 -16.87 -5.32
C GLU A 65 17.41 -17.38 -5.83
N ASP A 66 16.79 -18.35 -5.11
CA ASP A 66 15.46 -18.82 -5.45
C ASP A 66 14.42 -17.73 -5.25
N LEU A 67 14.54 -16.92 -4.20
CA LEU A 67 13.73 -15.72 -4.01
C LEU A 67 13.83 -14.76 -5.20
N GLN A 68 15.05 -14.51 -5.72
CA GLN A 68 15.25 -13.61 -6.86
C GLN A 68 14.56 -14.12 -8.13
N LYS A 69 14.56 -15.42 -8.36
CA LYS A 69 13.96 -16.04 -9.56
C LYS A 69 12.44 -15.85 -9.63
N ILE A 70 11.77 -15.68 -8.49
CA ILE A 70 10.31 -15.45 -8.49
C ILE A 70 9.92 -14.00 -8.80
N PHE A 71 10.87 -13.03 -8.74
CA PHE A 71 10.58 -11.63 -9.04
C PHE A 71 10.52 -11.40 -10.54
N THR A 72 9.34 -11.56 -11.06
CA THR A 72 9.09 -11.45 -12.50
C THR A 72 7.75 -10.82 -12.79
N THR A 73 7.59 -10.39 -14.03
CA THR A 73 6.30 -9.99 -14.59
C THR A 73 5.93 -10.97 -15.67
N VAL A 74 4.83 -11.69 -15.48
CA VAL A 74 4.35 -12.70 -16.41
C VAL A 74 3.04 -12.21 -17.04
N PRO A 75 3.00 -11.98 -18.36
CA PRO A 75 1.76 -11.75 -19.07
C PRO A 75 1.06 -13.09 -19.32
N LEU A 76 -0.18 -13.20 -18.89
CA LEU A 76 -1.05 -14.33 -19.18
C LEU A 76 -2.20 -13.84 -20.06
N SER A 77 -2.47 -14.49 -21.16
CA SER A 77 -3.60 -14.19 -22.03
C SER A 77 -4.38 -15.46 -22.34
N SER A 78 -5.71 -15.32 -22.47
CA SER A 78 -6.53 -16.41 -22.99
C SER A 78 -6.22 -16.63 -24.48
N LYS A 79 -6.41 -17.88 -24.96
CA LYS A 79 -6.21 -18.21 -26.38
C LYS A 79 -7.01 -17.31 -27.33
N GLU A 80 -8.14 -16.78 -26.88
CA GLU A 80 -9.02 -15.90 -27.67
C GLU A 80 -8.72 -14.39 -27.47
N GLY A 81 -7.71 -14.03 -26.69
CA GLY A 81 -7.34 -12.62 -26.42
C GLY A 81 -8.36 -11.81 -25.63
N LYS A 82 -9.47 -12.41 -25.21
CA LYS A 82 -10.55 -11.74 -24.47
C LYS A 82 -10.18 -11.37 -23.03
N PHE A 83 -9.17 -12.03 -22.49
CA PHE A 83 -8.73 -11.88 -21.13
C PHE A 83 -7.21 -11.72 -21.07
N ARG A 84 -6.75 -10.64 -20.48
CA ARG A 84 -5.32 -10.37 -20.28
C ARG A 84 -5.06 -10.12 -18.80
N ILE A 85 -4.14 -10.90 -18.23
CA ILE A 85 -3.63 -10.71 -16.86
C ILE A 85 -2.17 -10.37 -16.95
N LEU A 86 -1.75 -9.33 -16.25
CA LEU A 86 -0.36 -9.04 -15.95
C LEU A 86 -0.10 -9.38 -14.48
N TYR A 87 0.76 -10.35 -14.27
CA TYR A 87 1.10 -10.84 -12.94
C TYR A 87 2.52 -10.41 -12.59
N THR A 88 2.68 -9.61 -11.54
CA THR A 88 3.98 -9.10 -11.12
C THR A 88 4.23 -9.45 -9.65
N ILE A 89 5.36 -10.10 -9.35
CA ILE A 89 5.81 -10.35 -7.97
C ILE A 89 6.96 -9.41 -7.66
N LYS A 90 6.87 -8.74 -6.51
CA LYS A 90 7.88 -7.79 -6.01
C LYS A 90 8.29 -8.14 -4.58
N PRO A 91 9.58 -8.01 -4.23
CA PRO A 91 10.00 -8.15 -2.85
C PRO A 91 9.47 -7.00 -1.99
N LEU A 92 9.18 -7.30 -0.71
CA LEU A 92 8.95 -6.29 0.33
C LEU A 92 10.08 -6.28 1.36
N PHE A 93 10.83 -7.36 1.46
CA PHE A 93 11.93 -7.55 2.40
C PHE A 93 13.22 -6.76 2.03
N ASN A 94 13.19 -5.91 1.02
CA ASN A 94 14.23 -4.96 0.67
C ASN A 94 13.83 -3.49 0.92
N LYS A 95 12.72 -3.27 1.63
CA LYS A 95 12.14 -1.96 1.94
C LYS A 95 11.74 -1.88 3.40
N ILE A 96 11.42 -0.66 3.85
CA ILE A 96 10.95 -0.41 5.21
C ILE A 96 9.42 -0.37 5.26
N ASP A 97 8.81 -1.08 6.22
CA ASP A 97 7.39 -0.90 6.54
C ASP A 97 7.21 0.43 7.27
N ILE A 98 6.58 1.40 6.60
CA ILE A 98 6.38 2.73 7.18
C ILE A 98 5.50 2.68 8.44
N ASN A 99 4.59 1.70 8.55
CA ASN A 99 3.74 1.55 9.72
C ASN A 99 4.51 1.06 10.97
N SER A 100 5.77 0.59 10.79
CA SER A 100 6.66 0.28 11.91
C SER A 100 7.36 1.52 12.48
N PHE A 101 7.09 2.72 11.95
CA PHE A 101 7.59 3.98 12.49
C PHE A 101 7.07 4.22 13.91
N LEU A 102 5.80 3.87 14.17
CA LEU A 102 5.20 3.89 15.50
C LEU A 102 4.82 2.46 15.90
N SER A 103 5.36 1.95 16.99
CA SER A 103 5.03 0.64 17.55
C SER A 103 4.73 0.78 19.04
N GLU A 104 3.56 0.30 19.49
CA GLU A 104 3.13 0.39 20.89
C GLU A 104 3.25 1.81 21.46
N GLN A 105 2.88 2.82 20.67
CA GLN A 105 2.98 4.25 21.00
C GLN A 105 4.43 4.76 21.19
N LYS A 106 5.44 3.99 20.76
CA LYS A 106 6.84 4.39 20.78
C LYS A 106 7.36 4.59 19.37
N ILE A 107 8.05 5.70 19.15
CA ILE A 107 8.72 5.97 17.89
C ILE A 107 9.91 5.02 17.76
N ASN A 108 10.05 4.37 16.62
CA ASN A 108 11.22 3.55 16.32
C ASN A 108 12.37 4.46 15.85
N PRO A 109 13.44 4.63 16.63
CA PRO A 109 14.50 5.59 16.32
C PRO A 109 15.28 5.25 15.04
N TYR A 110 15.32 3.98 14.64
CA TYR A 110 15.99 3.57 13.41
C TYR A 110 15.19 3.94 12.16
N ILE A 111 13.86 3.86 12.26
CA ILE A 111 12.96 4.30 11.18
C ILE A 111 12.88 5.82 11.16
N GLU A 112 12.89 6.48 12.32
CA GLU A 112 12.98 7.93 12.41
C GLU A 112 14.22 8.44 11.68
N ASN A 113 15.41 7.94 12.02
CA ASN A 113 16.65 8.30 11.34
C ASN A 113 16.61 8.00 9.83
N TYR A 114 15.97 6.89 9.43
CA TYR A 114 15.79 6.55 8.03
C TYR A 114 14.95 7.61 7.30
N ILE A 115 13.84 8.03 7.88
CA ILE A 115 12.99 9.09 7.35
C ILE A 115 13.74 10.42 7.31
N ASP A 116 14.43 10.78 8.40
CA ASP A 116 15.23 12.02 8.47
C ASP A 116 16.28 12.10 7.37
N ASN A 117 17.01 11.01 7.12
CA ASN A 117 18.00 10.92 6.05
C ASN A 117 17.37 11.09 4.66
N ILE A 118 16.17 10.53 4.44
CA ILE A 118 15.42 10.73 3.19
C ILE A 118 15.03 12.22 3.04
N LEU A 119 14.39 12.78 4.06
CA LEU A 119 13.90 14.16 4.02
C LEU A 119 15.04 15.16 3.85
N TYR A 120 16.17 14.94 4.52
CA TYR A 120 17.38 15.73 4.37
C TYR A 120 17.98 15.64 2.95
N TYR A 121 18.12 14.42 2.41
CA TYR A 121 18.67 14.20 1.07
C TYR A 121 17.85 14.90 -0.01
N TYR A 122 16.53 14.92 0.11
CA TYR A 122 15.63 15.56 -0.82
C TYR A 122 15.31 17.02 -0.47
N GLN A 123 15.98 17.59 0.55
CA GLN A 123 15.87 18.97 0.98
C GLN A 123 14.42 19.41 1.27
N ILE A 124 13.72 18.59 2.06
CA ILE A 124 12.35 18.87 2.48
C ILE A 124 12.37 20.07 3.45
N GLN A 125 11.53 21.06 3.20
CA GLN A 125 11.53 22.34 3.94
C GLN A 125 11.11 22.18 5.39
N ASP A 126 10.06 21.40 5.65
CA ASP A 126 9.56 21.13 7.01
C ASP A 126 9.52 19.62 7.28
N PRO A 127 10.68 19.03 7.63
CA PRO A 127 10.78 17.61 7.89
C PRO A 127 10.06 17.19 9.18
N ILE A 128 9.95 18.07 10.18
CA ILE A 128 9.28 17.79 11.44
C ILE A 128 7.79 17.63 11.19
N PHE A 129 7.17 18.62 10.57
CA PHE A 129 5.76 18.56 10.20
C PHE A 129 5.41 17.33 9.36
N PHE A 130 6.26 16.95 8.38
CA PHE A 130 6.02 15.74 7.61
C PHE A 130 6.08 14.46 8.45
N LYS A 131 7.04 14.36 9.39
CA LYS A 131 7.11 13.22 10.31
C LYS A 131 5.89 13.15 11.21
N ASP A 132 5.44 14.27 11.74
CA ASP A 132 4.27 14.33 12.61
C ASP A 132 2.99 13.96 11.86
N LEU A 133 2.84 14.35 10.59
CA LEU A 133 1.77 13.85 9.71
C LEU A 133 1.77 12.32 9.57
N LEU A 134 2.95 11.72 9.45
CA LEU A 134 3.07 10.26 9.38
C LEU A 134 2.68 9.60 10.71
N LEU A 135 3.19 10.13 11.81
CA LEU A 135 2.96 9.60 13.16
C LEU A 135 1.48 9.70 13.57
N ASP A 136 0.85 10.86 13.33
CA ASP A 136 -0.57 11.09 13.61
C ASP A 136 -1.49 10.24 12.71
N THR A 137 -1.05 9.96 11.49
CA THR A 137 -1.77 9.00 10.64
C THR A 137 -1.64 7.56 11.11
N ILE A 138 -0.48 7.18 11.69
CA ILE A 138 -0.22 5.79 12.11
C ILE A 138 -0.86 5.50 13.47
N ASP A 139 -0.96 6.47 14.36
CA ASP A 139 -1.65 6.27 15.64
C ASP A 139 -3.18 6.24 15.47
N LYS A 140 -3.89 6.00 16.56
CA LYS A 140 -5.34 5.81 16.54
C LYS A 140 -6.09 6.96 17.18
N ASP A 141 -5.37 7.86 17.82
CA ASP A 141 -6.03 8.99 18.46
C ASP A 141 -6.15 10.17 17.47
N ASN A 142 -6.73 11.27 17.90
CA ASN A 142 -6.96 12.46 17.08
C ASN A 142 -6.25 13.67 17.72
N LYS A 143 -5.10 13.45 18.36
CA LYS A 143 -4.34 14.53 18.99
C LYS A 143 -3.19 14.93 18.10
N GLU A 144 -3.17 16.19 17.73
CA GLU A 144 -2.06 16.77 16.96
C GLU A 144 -0.75 16.76 17.77
N ARG A 145 0.35 16.30 17.14
CA ARG A 145 1.72 16.47 17.65
C ARG A 145 2.22 17.88 17.39
N GLU A 146 1.91 18.38 16.22
CA GLU A 146 2.14 19.75 15.80
C GLU A 146 0.86 20.33 15.20
N ALA A 147 0.73 21.68 15.18
CA ALA A 147 -0.43 22.33 14.61
C ALA A 147 -0.70 21.86 13.15
N TYR A 148 -1.89 21.39 12.92
CA TYR A 148 -2.36 20.84 11.64
C TYR A 148 -1.75 19.49 11.22
N SER A 149 -1.00 18.77 12.07
CA SER A 149 -0.47 17.45 11.74
C SER A 149 -1.55 16.35 11.73
N GLU A 150 -2.67 16.58 12.40
CA GLU A 150 -3.80 15.65 12.46
C GLU A 150 -4.79 15.89 11.30
N ILE A 151 -4.65 15.12 10.22
CA ILE A 151 -5.44 15.30 8.98
C ILE A 151 -6.93 15.08 9.21
N VAL A 152 -7.31 14.16 10.11
CA VAL A 152 -8.71 13.84 10.42
C VAL A 152 -9.47 15.06 10.91
N LEU A 153 -8.83 15.98 11.64
CA LEU A 153 -9.48 17.20 12.14
C LEU A 153 -9.92 18.14 11.00
N SER A 154 -9.18 18.13 9.89
CA SER A 154 -9.49 18.93 8.70
C SER A 154 -10.27 18.15 7.63
N ASN A 155 -10.18 16.82 7.63
CA ASN A 155 -10.83 15.93 6.68
C ASN A 155 -11.40 14.68 7.39
N PRO A 156 -12.68 14.70 7.82
CA PRO A 156 -13.31 13.59 8.53
C PRO A 156 -13.39 12.27 7.76
N TYR A 157 -13.12 12.27 6.44
CA TYR A 157 -13.07 11.06 5.62
C TYR A 157 -11.67 10.44 5.57
N PHE A 158 -10.67 11.10 6.16
CA PHE A 158 -9.34 10.54 6.30
C PHE A 158 -9.32 9.51 7.45
N GLN A 159 -8.51 8.47 7.33
CA GLN A 159 -8.50 7.36 8.29
C GLN A 159 -7.14 7.27 9.00
N ASN A 160 -7.17 7.29 10.32
CA ASN A 160 -6.02 7.03 11.18
C ASN A 160 -5.88 5.55 11.55
N GLY A 161 -4.79 5.24 12.25
CA GLY A 161 -4.45 3.94 12.80
C GLY A 161 -3.45 3.14 11.99
N LYS A 162 -3.24 3.48 10.73
CA LYS A 162 -2.12 3.05 9.87
C LYS A 162 -2.20 3.71 8.51
N ILE A 163 -1.08 3.73 7.79
CA ILE A 163 -1.06 4.07 6.37
C ILE A 163 -1.39 2.80 5.58
N TYR A 164 -2.58 2.78 4.96
CA TYR A 164 -3.15 1.56 4.38
C TYR A 164 -2.48 1.17 3.05
N ASN A 165 -2.21 2.16 2.19
CA ASN A 165 -1.71 1.93 0.84
C ASN A 165 -1.14 3.21 0.22
N LEU A 166 -0.63 3.11 -1.01
CA LEU A 166 -0.06 4.24 -1.73
C LEU A 166 -1.07 5.38 -1.97
N LYS A 167 -2.36 5.08 -2.17
CA LYS A 167 -3.39 6.11 -2.35
C LYS A 167 -3.57 6.93 -1.07
N HIS A 168 -3.63 6.24 0.07
CA HIS A 168 -3.71 6.88 1.38
C HIS A 168 -2.45 7.70 1.67
N PHE A 169 -1.26 7.15 1.42
CA PHE A 169 0.01 7.86 1.58
C PHE A 169 0.10 9.12 0.68
N ARG A 170 -0.40 9.06 -0.55
CA ARG A 170 -0.48 10.24 -1.43
C ARG A 170 -1.39 11.35 -0.88
N GLN A 171 -2.41 11.02 -0.09
CA GLN A 171 -3.22 12.04 0.58
C GLN A 171 -2.39 12.81 1.61
N ILE A 172 -1.50 12.12 2.37
CA ILE A 172 -0.57 12.76 3.30
C ILE A 172 0.41 13.66 2.56
N ILE A 173 1.04 13.17 1.49
CA ILE A 173 1.96 13.96 0.66
C ILE A 173 1.27 15.22 0.11
N ASN A 174 0.05 15.07 -0.42
CA ASN A 174 -0.71 16.20 -0.97
C ASN A 174 -1.12 17.19 0.11
N TYR A 175 -1.42 16.71 1.32
CA TYR A 175 -1.76 17.57 2.44
C TYR A 175 -0.52 18.36 2.91
N TYR A 176 0.63 17.68 3.05
CA TYR A 176 1.91 18.33 3.32
C TYR A 176 2.19 19.44 2.30
N TYR A 177 2.15 19.11 1.00
CA TYR A 177 2.36 20.09 -0.08
C TYR A 177 1.41 21.28 0.00
N LYS A 178 0.13 21.07 0.28
CA LYS A 178 -0.85 22.16 0.43
C LYS A 178 -0.54 23.10 1.59
N LYS A 179 0.12 22.61 2.64
CA LYS A 179 0.48 23.41 3.81
C LYS A 179 1.81 24.16 3.66
N THR A 180 2.77 23.56 2.95
CA THR A 180 4.16 24.05 2.90
C THR A 180 4.57 24.60 1.53
N ASP A 181 3.81 24.32 0.46
CA ASP A 181 4.16 24.54 -0.96
C ASP A 181 5.50 23.87 -1.39
N ASP A 182 5.98 22.90 -0.62
CA ASP A 182 7.23 22.19 -0.87
C ASP A 182 7.05 21.07 -1.92
N LYS A 183 7.48 21.36 -3.16
CA LYS A 183 7.41 20.40 -4.29
C LYS A 183 8.42 19.26 -4.21
N ASN A 184 9.47 19.40 -3.40
CA ASN A 184 10.51 18.39 -3.26
C ASN A 184 9.96 17.05 -2.75
N ILE A 185 8.88 17.08 -1.98
CA ILE A 185 8.21 15.88 -1.46
C ILE A 185 7.80 14.90 -2.57
N PHE A 186 7.50 15.41 -3.79
CA PHE A 186 7.12 14.58 -4.94
C PHE A 186 8.34 13.96 -5.65
N ASN A 187 9.56 14.45 -5.41
CA ASN A 187 10.79 13.92 -6.00
C ASN A 187 11.26 12.64 -5.29
N ILE A 188 10.74 12.35 -4.10
CA ILE A 188 11.10 11.17 -3.32
C ILE A 188 10.48 9.92 -3.96
N PRO A 189 11.27 8.90 -4.33
CA PRO A 189 10.78 7.67 -4.91
C PRO A 189 10.22 6.71 -3.83
N TRP A 190 9.21 7.14 -3.09
CA TRP A 190 8.65 6.45 -1.93
C TRP A 190 8.39 4.96 -2.17
N THR A 191 7.85 4.60 -3.32
CA THR A 191 7.54 3.20 -3.65
C THR A 191 8.75 2.29 -3.77
N LYS A 192 9.97 2.86 -3.89
CA LYS A 192 11.23 2.11 -3.87
C LYS A 192 11.79 1.99 -2.45
N LEU A 193 11.43 2.89 -1.56
CA LEU A 193 12.00 3.03 -0.22
C LEU A 193 11.15 2.36 0.86
N ILE A 194 9.83 2.51 0.76
CA ILE A 194 8.89 2.02 1.77
C ILE A 194 7.82 1.11 1.18
N PHE A 195 7.16 0.36 2.05
CA PHE A 195 5.92 -0.32 1.76
C PHE A 195 4.91 -0.13 2.92
N PHE A 196 3.68 -0.56 2.73
CA PHE A 196 2.58 -0.38 3.66
C PHE A 196 2.18 -1.74 4.23
N GLY A 197 2.83 -2.13 5.31
CA GLY A 197 2.57 -3.37 6.02
C GLY A 197 1.57 -3.20 7.16
N ASN A 198 1.74 -3.99 8.20
CA ASN A 198 0.87 -3.97 9.38
C ASN A 198 1.54 -3.38 10.64
N GLY A 199 2.70 -2.74 10.50
CA GLY A 199 3.47 -2.18 11.61
C GLY A 199 4.19 -3.22 12.47
N LYS A 200 4.10 -4.51 12.13
CA LYS A 200 4.84 -5.56 12.84
C LYS A 200 6.26 -5.67 12.28
N LYS A 201 7.17 -6.12 13.13
CA LYS A 201 8.54 -6.44 12.69
C LYS A 201 8.51 -7.42 11.52
N HIS A 202 9.04 -7.00 10.38
CA HIS A 202 9.29 -7.85 9.23
C HIS A 202 10.80 -8.05 9.06
N ILE A 203 11.18 -9.00 8.23
CA ILE A 203 12.58 -9.31 7.97
C ILE A 203 13.01 -8.60 6.70
N ILE A 204 14.20 -8.01 6.76
CA ILE A 204 14.89 -7.43 5.61
C ILE A 204 16.03 -8.38 5.23
N GLU A 205 16.05 -8.82 3.97
CA GLU A 205 17.10 -9.71 3.47
C GLU A 205 18.31 -8.90 3.05
N CYS A 206 19.44 -9.16 3.70
CA CYS A 206 20.65 -8.34 3.57
C CYS A 206 21.29 -8.38 2.18
N ASN A 207 21.26 -9.54 1.47
CA ASN A 207 21.87 -9.63 0.14
C ASN A 207 21.00 -9.01 -0.97
N LEU A 208 19.73 -8.72 -0.67
CA LEU A 208 18.77 -8.14 -1.61
C LEU A 208 18.40 -6.70 -1.25
N LEU A 209 19.03 -6.14 -0.24
CA LEU A 209 18.77 -4.79 0.23
C LEU A 209 19.14 -3.77 -0.86
N ASP A 210 18.23 -2.86 -1.16
CA ASP A 210 18.47 -1.79 -2.13
C ASP A 210 19.54 -0.82 -1.61
N LYS A 211 20.46 -0.39 -2.50
CA LYS A 211 21.56 0.52 -2.15
C LYS A 211 21.08 1.84 -1.53
N LYS A 212 19.97 2.41 -2.04
CA LYS A 212 19.42 3.64 -1.47
C LYS A 212 18.80 3.41 -0.10
N VAL A 213 18.15 2.26 0.10
CA VAL A 213 17.62 1.90 1.42
C VAL A 213 18.76 1.75 2.41
N ALA A 214 19.84 1.03 2.06
CA ALA A 214 21.03 0.90 2.91
C ALA A 214 21.66 2.26 3.23
N GLN A 215 21.80 3.13 2.23
CA GLN A 215 22.34 4.48 2.40
C GLN A 215 21.49 5.29 3.40
N PHE A 216 20.17 5.32 3.25
CA PHE A 216 19.29 6.06 4.15
C PHE A 216 19.19 5.43 5.55
N LEU A 217 19.46 4.13 5.68
CA LEU A 217 19.63 3.48 6.99
C LEU A 217 20.95 3.83 7.67
N GLY A 218 21.87 4.54 6.98
CA GLY A 218 23.20 4.85 7.46
C GLY A 218 24.10 3.63 7.59
N LEU A 219 23.85 2.58 6.80
CA LEU A 219 24.64 1.35 6.84
C LEU A 219 25.98 1.56 6.12
N ILE A 220 27.05 1.14 6.76
CA ILE A 220 28.41 1.20 6.23
C ILE A 220 28.78 -0.16 5.63
N TYR A 221 29.17 -0.16 4.36
CA TYR A 221 29.55 -1.37 3.62
C TYR A 221 30.62 -1.08 2.58
N ASN A 222 31.45 -2.09 2.27
CA ASN A 222 32.48 -2.01 1.25
C ASN A 222 31.92 -2.54 -0.09
N ASN A 223 32.01 -1.76 -1.16
CA ASN A 223 31.68 -2.11 -2.56
C ASN A 223 30.28 -2.71 -2.79
N GLU A 224 29.94 -3.82 -2.13
CA GLU A 224 28.69 -4.56 -2.28
C GLU A 224 27.97 -4.74 -0.95
N ILE A 225 26.64 -4.66 -0.99
CA ILE A 225 25.80 -4.95 0.16
C ILE A 225 25.62 -6.46 0.23
N THR A 226 26.21 -7.05 1.23
CA THR A 226 26.07 -8.47 1.56
C THR A 226 25.85 -8.62 3.05
N CYS A 227 25.28 -9.73 3.48
CA CYS A 227 25.13 -9.99 4.90
C CYS A 227 26.48 -9.93 5.65
N LYS A 228 27.55 -10.36 5.01
CA LYS A 228 28.92 -10.32 5.57
C LYS A 228 29.44 -8.87 5.67
N SER A 229 29.21 -8.02 4.65
CA SER A 229 29.68 -6.63 4.67
C SER A 229 28.93 -5.76 5.69
N LEU A 230 27.73 -6.16 6.07
CA LEU A 230 26.93 -5.48 7.08
C LEU A 230 27.24 -5.92 8.53
N GLN A 231 27.98 -7.02 8.71
CA GLN A 231 28.40 -7.54 10.03
C GLN A 231 29.62 -6.78 10.58
N ASN A 232 29.45 -5.49 10.88
CA ASN A 232 30.44 -4.67 11.54
C ASN A 232 29.84 -4.02 12.82
N GLU A 233 30.70 -3.52 13.71
CA GLU A 233 30.24 -2.97 14.99
C GLU A 233 29.33 -1.76 14.81
N GLU A 234 29.58 -0.92 13.81
CA GLU A 234 28.82 0.30 13.53
C GLU A 234 27.39 -0.01 13.06
N ASN A 235 27.21 -1.05 12.24
CA ASN A 235 25.91 -1.48 11.75
C ASN A 235 25.13 -2.33 12.75
N ASN A 236 25.79 -2.95 13.73
CA ASN A 236 25.23 -4.03 14.55
C ASN A 236 23.89 -3.65 15.20
N LYS A 237 23.76 -2.43 15.73
CA LYS A 237 22.52 -1.96 16.36
C LYS A 237 21.39 -1.85 15.32
N THR A 238 21.62 -1.23 14.18
CA THR A 238 20.64 -1.05 13.10
C THR A 238 20.21 -2.40 12.52
N VAL A 239 21.15 -3.25 12.19
CA VAL A 239 20.94 -4.60 11.65
C VAL A 239 20.06 -5.44 12.58
N LYS A 240 20.37 -5.47 13.88
CA LYS A 240 19.62 -6.22 14.88
C LYS A 240 18.22 -5.66 15.11
N ASN A 241 18.07 -4.35 15.24
CA ASN A 241 16.78 -3.74 15.56
C ASN A 241 15.81 -3.78 14.38
N LEU A 242 16.30 -3.69 13.15
CA LEU A 242 15.48 -3.77 11.94
C LEU A 242 15.39 -5.20 11.37
N ASN A 243 15.91 -6.23 12.06
CA ASN A 243 15.93 -7.62 11.58
C ASN A 243 16.52 -7.76 10.15
N ILE A 244 17.65 -7.12 9.90
CA ILE A 244 18.38 -7.29 8.64
C ILE A 244 19.22 -8.58 8.73
N ILE A 245 18.78 -9.63 8.06
CA ILE A 245 19.39 -10.97 8.16
C ILE A 245 19.53 -11.62 6.79
N ALA A 246 20.38 -12.65 6.70
CA ALA A 246 20.40 -13.55 5.55
C ALA A 246 19.06 -14.31 5.42
N PHE A 247 18.77 -14.73 4.19
CA PHE A 247 17.63 -15.59 3.96
C PHE A 247 17.73 -16.85 4.84
N ASP A 248 16.62 -17.15 5.52
CA ASP A 248 16.46 -18.34 6.34
C ASP A 248 15.06 -18.91 6.04
N GLU A 249 14.99 -20.13 5.57
CA GLU A 249 13.72 -20.76 5.18
C GLU A 249 12.72 -20.87 6.35
N ASN A 250 13.20 -20.80 7.59
CA ASN A 250 12.37 -20.82 8.81
C ASN A 250 11.89 -19.42 9.23
N LYS A 251 12.20 -18.40 8.47
CA LYS A 251 11.85 -17.02 8.76
C LYS A 251 10.82 -16.46 7.78
N SER A 252 10.03 -15.53 8.27
CA SER A 252 8.96 -14.87 7.51
C SER A 252 9.51 -13.81 6.57
N PHE A 253 9.38 -14.04 5.26
CA PHE A 253 9.68 -13.06 4.22
C PHE A 253 8.41 -12.69 3.47
N TRP A 254 8.19 -11.40 3.27
CA TRP A 254 6.97 -10.91 2.65
C TRP A 254 7.21 -10.51 1.20
N ILE A 255 6.30 -10.95 0.34
CA ILE A 255 6.25 -10.56 -1.08
C ILE A 255 4.95 -9.84 -1.37
N LYS A 256 4.98 -8.95 -2.37
CA LYS A 256 3.80 -8.32 -2.94
C LYS A 256 3.52 -8.93 -4.32
N SER A 257 2.32 -9.43 -4.52
CA SER A 257 1.80 -9.73 -5.84
C SER A 257 0.88 -8.61 -6.30
N GLU A 258 1.11 -8.14 -7.50
CA GLU A 258 0.25 -7.20 -8.20
C GLU A 258 -0.32 -7.89 -9.42
N ILE A 259 -1.63 -8.08 -9.43
CA ILE A 259 -2.36 -8.72 -10.51
C ILE A 259 -3.17 -7.64 -11.21
N THR A 260 -2.79 -7.32 -12.43
CA THR A 260 -3.54 -6.40 -13.29
C THR A 260 -4.30 -7.20 -14.33
N TYR A 261 -5.60 -7.00 -14.44
CA TYR A 261 -6.42 -7.64 -15.45
C TYR A 261 -7.45 -6.67 -16.02
N PHE A 262 -7.99 -7.00 -17.18
CA PHE A 262 -8.92 -6.15 -17.91
C PHE A 262 -10.20 -6.92 -18.16
N ILE A 263 -11.34 -6.33 -17.75
CA ILE A 263 -12.69 -6.81 -18.06
C ILE A 263 -13.43 -5.67 -18.75
N LYS A 264 -13.98 -5.94 -19.93
CA LYS A 264 -14.75 -4.93 -20.70
C LYS A 264 -14.05 -3.56 -20.78
N ASN A 265 -12.74 -3.56 -21.04
CA ASN A 265 -11.86 -2.38 -21.10
C ASN A 265 -11.66 -1.64 -19.78
N GLN A 266 -12.15 -2.15 -18.67
CA GLN A 266 -11.83 -1.60 -17.34
C GLN A 266 -10.62 -2.31 -16.76
N LYS A 267 -9.69 -1.51 -16.23
CA LYS A 267 -8.48 -2.01 -15.56
C LYS A 267 -8.78 -2.30 -14.10
N HIS A 268 -8.48 -3.51 -13.68
CA HIS A 268 -8.58 -3.96 -12.30
C HIS A 268 -7.21 -4.33 -11.77
N ILE A 269 -6.93 -3.97 -10.52
CA ILE A 269 -5.67 -4.27 -9.86
C ILE A 269 -5.97 -4.93 -8.53
N ILE A 270 -5.42 -6.12 -8.30
CA ILE A 270 -5.41 -6.79 -7.00
C ILE A 270 -3.98 -6.80 -6.49
N ASN A 271 -3.77 -6.28 -5.28
CA ASN A 271 -2.51 -6.36 -4.56
C ASN A 271 -2.67 -7.36 -3.42
N ILE A 272 -1.75 -8.32 -3.32
CA ILE A 272 -1.71 -9.31 -2.25
C ILE A 272 -0.34 -9.22 -1.60
N ILE A 273 -0.29 -9.02 -0.28
CA ILE A 273 0.91 -9.22 0.52
C ILE A 273 0.84 -10.61 1.12
N TYR A 274 1.85 -11.41 0.88
CA TYR A 274 1.92 -12.82 1.25
C TYR A 274 3.22 -13.12 2.00
N ASP A 275 3.09 -13.86 3.10
CA ASP A 275 4.18 -14.40 3.89
C ASP A 275 4.56 -15.78 3.35
N ILE A 276 5.77 -15.89 2.83
CA ILE A 276 6.23 -17.10 2.15
C ILE A 276 6.34 -18.28 3.11
N HIS A 277 6.96 -18.07 4.28
CA HIS A 277 7.19 -19.14 5.26
C HIS A 277 5.88 -19.62 5.90
N ASN A 278 5.09 -18.67 6.42
CA ASN A 278 3.84 -19.01 7.10
C ASN A 278 2.70 -19.34 6.13
N LYS A 279 2.91 -19.23 4.82
CA LYS A 279 1.90 -19.44 3.76
C LYS A 279 0.62 -18.66 4.05
N LYS A 280 0.76 -17.43 4.53
CA LYS A 280 -0.34 -16.62 5.04
C LYS A 280 -0.49 -15.31 4.27
N VAL A 281 -1.72 -14.95 3.99
CA VAL A 281 -2.07 -13.62 3.48
C VAL A 281 -1.96 -12.60 4.61
N ILE A 282 -1.21 -11.54 4.36
CA ILE A 282 -1.09 -10.41 5.28
C ILE A 282 -2.12 -9.34 4.93
N SER A 283 -2.28 -9.03 3.63
CA SER A 283 -3.31 -8.11 3.15
C SER A 283 -3.72 -8.41 1.72
N VAL A 284 -4.95 -8.05 1.38
CA VAL A 284 -5.49 -8.04 0.02
C VAL A 284 -6.16 -6.70 -0.22
N GLU A 285 -5.82 -6.05 -1.32
CA GLU A 285 -6.43 -4.80 -1.78
C GLU A 285 -6.89 -4.96 -3.22
N SER A 286 -8.11 -4.53 -3.51
CA SER A 286 -8.65 -4.52 -4.86
C SER A 286 -9.06 -3.10 -5.26
N ASN A 287 -8.57 -2.64 -6.40
CA ASN A 287 -8.87 -1.33 -6.95
C ASN A 287 -9.36 -1.47 -8.39
N SER A 288 -10.45 -0.78 -8.72
CA SER A 288 -10.91 -0.59 -10.10
C SER A 288 -10.47 0.80 -10.56
N VAL A 289 -9.84 0.87 -11.71
CA VAL A 289 -9.48 2.15 -12.34
C VAL A 289 -10.42 2.34 -13.53
N TYR A 290 -11.32 3.32 -13.39
CA TYR A 290 -12.24 3.72 -14.45
C TYR A 290 -11.55 4.64 -15.45
#